data_a774eae7d740fffbdbc02cc94240a9de
#
_entry.id   a774eae7d740fffbdbc02cc94240a9de
#
_cell.length_a   1.000
_cell.length_b   1.000
_cell.length_c   1.000
_cell.angle_alpha   90.00
_cell.angle_beta   90.00
_cell.angle_gamma   90.00
#
_symmetry.space_group_name_H-M   'P 1'
#
loop_
_entity.id
_entity.type
_entity.pdbx_description
1 polymer ?
#
loop_
_entity_poly.entity_id
_entity_poly.type
_entity_poly.pdbx_seq_one_letter_code
_entity_poly.pdbx_strand_id
1 'polypeptide(L)'
;MVEFKGYALTDPSAWSTLDIVSFQPKNFLDDDVELAITHCGVCGSDVHTLSQGWGSTGTLPLVVGHEIVGIVTRVGKNVEEFKVGQRVGIGAQIGSCMKCKRCKNGNENYCNDGMIDTYNSYYPDGVFAQGGYSTAIRAHQQFVFTIPEAIESKDAASMFCAGLTVYAPLRRNGVRPGTKVGVMGIGGLGHYAVLFAAAMGAEVFAFTHSASKLEDAKKMGAKHVISTHDDDFYKPYVGELDILISTIDVFRPDRPLKTYLSMLEVHGKFINVGLPDSNNPLPEMHAFDLLGGAFLGGSHIGSKDDCNAMLQLAAEKNVKPWVEELPMSRAKEAVENVKAGKVRYRYVLTQDIAPVAGA
;
A
#
# COMPACT_ATOMS: atom_id res chain seq x y z
N MET A 1 -1.92 25.89 -21.32
CA MET A 1 -1.34 25.13 -20.20
C MET A 1 -2.09 23.83 -20.10
N VAL A 2 -1.41 22.72 -19.82
CA VAL A 2 -2.07 21.43 -19.59
C VAL A 2 -2.68 21.45 -18.20
N GLU A 3 -3.94 21.07 -18.08
CA GLU A 3 -4.69 21.09 -16.84
C GLU A 3 -5.29 19.71 -16.60
N PHE A 4 -5.10 19.18 -15.39
CA PHE A 4 -5.72 17.93 -14.95
C PHE A 4 -6.90 18.24 -14.02
N LYS A 5 -7.81 17.29 -13.89
CA LYS A 5 -8.97 17.40 -12.99
C LYS A 5 -8.96 16.25 -11.98
N GLY A 6 -9.44 16.51 -10.78
CA GLY A 6 -9.51 15.47 -9.74
C GLY A 6 -10.54 15.78 -8.67
N TYR A 7 -10.93 14.74 -7.93
CA TYR A 7 -11.74 14.86 -6.72
C TYR A 7 -10.82 15.24 -5.55
N ALA A 8 -10.95 16.45 -5.06
CA ALA A 8 -10.07 17.05 -4.07
C ALA A 8 -10.78 17.38 -2.77
N LEU A 9 -10.07 17.25 -1.66
CA LEU A 9 -10.43 17.87 -0.40
C LEU A 9 -10.22 19.40 -0.53
N THR A 10 -11.29 20.16 -0.31
CA THR A 10 -11.26 21.64 -0.31
C THR A 10 -11.49 22.20 1.09
N ASP A 11 -12.23 21.46 1.94
CA ASP A 11 -12.52 21.82 3.33
C ASP A 11 -12.21 20.66 4.27
N PRO A 12 -11.16 20.76 5.12
CA PRO A 12 -10.80 19.70 6.06
C PRO A 12 -11.86 19.39 7.12
N SER A 13 -12.78 20.33 7.41
CA SER A 13 -13.89 20.08 8.33
C SER A 13 -14.92 19.10 7.76
N ALA A 14 -14.97 18.98 6.43
CA ALA A 14 -15.81 18.04 5.68
C ALA A 14 -14.96 16.95 5.01
N TRP A 15 -14.05 16.34 5.74
CA TRP A 15 -12.93 15.49 5.30
C TRP A 15 -13.25 14.44 4.22
N SER A 16 -14.46 13.94 4.16
CA SER A 16 -14.89 12.95 3.15
C SER A 16 -15.60 13.56 1.93
N THR A 17 -15.88 14.89 1.96
CA THR A 17 -16.50 15.57 0.83
C THR A 17 -15.41 16.04 -0.12
N LEU A 18 -15.47 15.51 -1.36
CA LEU A 18 -14.48 15.78 -2.40
C LEU A 18 -15.15 16.49 -3.56
N ASP A 19 -14.59 17.64 -3.94
CA ASP A 19 -15.06 18.45 -5.06
C ASP A 19 -14.19 18.26 -6.29
N ILE A 20 -14.77 18.36 -7.49
CA ILE A 20 -13.98 18.36 -8.72
C ILE A 20 -13.24 19.69 -8.86
N VAL A 21 -11.93 19.63 -8.90
CA VAL A 21 -11.06 20.80 -9.13
C VAL A 21 -10.16 20.58 -10.33
N SER A 22 -9.74 21.68 -10.95
CA SER A 22 -8.66 21.69 -11.92
C SER A 22 -7.35 22.03 -11.23
N PHE A 23 -6.25 21.37 -11.63
CA PHE A 23 -4.92 21.65 -11.11
C PHE A 23 -3.85 21.54 -12.17
N GLN A 24 -2.73 22.25 -11.94
CA GLN A 24 -1.57 22.21 -12.83
C GLN A 24 -0.68 21.03 -12.42
N PRO A 25 -0.32 20.15 -13.34
CA PRO A 25 0.67 19.10 -13.07
C PRO A 25 2.09 19.71 -13.03
N LYS A 26 3.05 18.98 -12.43
CA LYS A 26 4.45 19.33 -12.50
C LYS A 26 4.93 19.51 -13.96
N ASN A 27 6.04 20.22 -14.18
CA ASN A 27 6.68 20.29 -15.48
C ASN A 27 7.00 18.90 -16.01
N PHE A 28 6.79 18.68 -17.30
CA PHE A 28 7.12 17.42 -17.95
C PHE A 28 8.60 17.39 -18.31
N LEU A 29 9.34 16.44 -17.76
CA LEU A 29 10.79 16.32 -17.93
C LEU A 29 11.14 15.15 -18.88
N ASP A 30 12.42 15.08 -19.26
CA ASP A 30 12.92 14.10 -20.22
C ASP A 30 12.83 12.64 -19.73
N ASP A 31 12.77 12.40 -18.41
CA ASP A 31 12.65 11.10 -17.78
C ASP A 31 11.21 10.80 -17.31
N ASP A 32 10.24 11.62 -17.70
CA ASP A 32 8.86 11.47 -17.23
C ASP A 32 8.00 10.63 -18.17
N VAL A 33 7.02 9.99 -17.54
CA VAL A 33 5.88 9.32 -18.19
C VAL A 33 4.61 10.04 -17.73
N GLU A 34 3.73 10.39 -18.66
CA GLU A 34 2.39 10.90 -18.38
C GLU A 34 1.36 9.81 -18.66
N LEU A 35 0.42 9.60 -17.75
CA LEU A 35 -0.65 8.63 -17.89
C LEU A 35 -2.02 9.30 -17.87
N ALA A 36 -2.95 8.79 -18.67
CA ALA A 36 -4.39 8.91 -18.42
C ALA A 36 -4.79 7.84 -17.40
N ILE A 37 -5.31 8.26 -16.26
CA ILE A 37 -5.70 7.35 -15.16
C ILE A 37 -7.00 6.64 -15.55
N THR A 38 -7.04 5.33 -15.31
CA THR A 38 -8.25 4.51 -15.49
C THR A 38 -8.80 4.02 -14.17
N HIS A 39 -7.91 3.64 -13.24
CA HIS A 39 -8.29 3.10 -11.93
C HIS A 39 -7.39 3.67 -10.84
N CYS A 40 -7.94 3.86 -9.66
CA CYS A 40 -7.19 4.18 -8.46
C CYS A 40 -7.75 3.43 -7.25
N GLY A 41 -6.93 2.65 -6.57
CA GLY A 41 -7.31 2.00 -5.32
C GLY A 41 -7.51 2.99 -4.18
N VAL A 42 -8.31 2.59 -3.19
CA VAL A 42 -8.56 3.38 -1.97
C VAL A 42 -7.80 2.76 -0.80
N CYS A 43 -6.88 3.53 -0.24
CA CYS A 43 -6.01 3.11 0.86
C CYS A 43 -6.44 3.72 2.20
N GLY A 44 -6.07 3.05 3.31
CA GLY A 44 -6.15 3.66 4.64
C GLY A 44 -5.36 4.97 4.74
N SER A 45 -4.23 5.08 4.02
CA SER A 45 -3.42 6.31 3.95
C SER A 45 -4.20 7.50 3.40
N ASP A 46 -5.06 7.28 2.39
CA ASP A 46 -5.93 8.33 1.85
C ASP A 46 -6.89 8.82 2.94
N VAL A 47 -7.47 7.88 3.70
CA VAL A 47 -8.39 8.18 4.80
C VAL A 47 -7.68 8.92 5.93
N HIS A 48 -6.49 8.47 6.37
CA HIS A 48 -5.70 9.15 7.40
C HIS A 48 -5.31 10.58 6.98
N THR A 49 -4.94 10.77 5.72
CA THR A 49 -4.60 12.10 5.17
C THR A 49 -5.83 13.00 5.13
N LEU A 50 -6.93 12.54 4.53
CA LEU A 50 -8.17 13.33 4.42
C LEU A 50 -8.73 13.69 5.81
N SER A 51 -8.77 12.74 6.74
CA SER A 51 -9.29 12.94 8.10
C SER A 51 -8.29 13.54 9.09
N GLN A 52 -7.11 13.93 8.63
CA GLN A 52 -6.03 14.51 9.43
C GLN A 52 -5.53 13.59 10.57
N GLY A 53 -5.67 12.27 10.44
CA GLY A 53 -5.19 11.29 11.41
C GLY A 53 -3.67 11.31 11.59
N TRP A 54 -2.93 11.72 10.56
CA TRP A 54 -1.46 11.87 10.57
C TRP A 54 -0.99 13.33 10.72
N GLY A 55 -1.87 14.24 11.12
CA GLY A 55 -1.62 15.66 11.23
C GLY A 55 -2.38 16.46 10.16
N SER A 56 -2.17 17.77 10.13
CA SER A 56 -2.86 18.63 9.18
C SER A 56 -2.51 18.27 7.73
N THR A 57 -3.52 18.25 6.88
CA THR A 57 -3.30 18.28 5.43
C THR A 57 -2.55 19.55 5.06
N GLY A 58 -1.50 19.44 4.28
CA GLY A 58 -0.67 20.60 3.94
C GLY A 58 -1.42 21.64 3.09
N THR A 59 -1.15 21.65 1.79
CA THR A 59 -1.78 22.57 0.83
C THR A 59 -3.14 22.05 0.36
N LEU A 60 -4.10 22.94 0.19
CA LEU A 60 -5.40 22.68 -0.42
C LEU A 60 -5.52 23.45 -1.75
N PRO A 61 -6.30 22.96 -2.72
CA PRO A 61 -7.02 21.68 -2.71
C PRO A 61 -6.07 20.47 -2.79
N LEU A 62 -6.46 19.34 -2.17
CA LEU A 62 -5.66 18.12 -2.15
C LEU A 62 -6.43 16.97 -2.81
N VAL A 63 -5.89 16.44 -3.89
CA VAL A 63 -6.31 15.17 -4.51
C VAL A 63 -5.46 14.05 -3.93
N VAL A 64 -6.10 13.07 -3.28
CA VAL A 64 -5.43 11.87 -2.76
C VAL A 64 -5.45 10.72 -3.78
N GLY A 65 -5.01 9.53 -3.38
CA GLY A 65 -4.94 8.34 -4.22
C GLY A 65 -3.51 8.06 -4.72
N HIS A 66 -3.01 6.87 -4.42
CA HIS A 66 -1.64 6.45 -4.75
C HIS A 66 -1.54 4.98 -5.18
N GLU A 67 -2.65 4.42 -5.61
CA GLU A 67 -2.75 3.05 -6.12
C GLU A 67 -3.28 3.10 -7.55
N ILE A 68 -2.44 3.58 -8.48
CA ILE A 68 -2.87 4.08 -9.77
C ILE A 68 -2.60 3.07 -10.87
N VAL A 69 -3.59 2.88 -11.76
CA VAL A 69 -3.45 2.24 -13.06
C VAL A 69 -3.88 3.22 -14.14
N GLY A 70 -3.11 3.29 -15.22
CA GLY A 70 -3.42 4.16 -16.34
C GLY A 70 -2.78 3.70 -17.64
N ILE A 71 -3.09 4.47 -18.70
CA ILE A 71 -2.54 4.28 -20.04
C ILE A 71 -1.57 5.41 -20.32
N VAL A 72 -0.37 5.07 -20.77
CA VAL A 72 0.67 6.05 -21.13
C VAL A 72 0.19 6.92 -22.28
N THR A 73 0.17 8.25 -22.08
CA THR A 73 -0.22 9.23 -23.09
C THR A 73 0.99 9.97 -23.66
N ARG A 74 2.08 10.04 -22.89
CA ARG A 74 3.30 10.73 -23.28
C ARG A 74 4.51 10.15 -22.56
N VAL A 75 5.65 10.07 -23.25
CA VAL A 75 6.95 9.67 -22.69
C VAL A 75 7.99 10.75 -22.97
N GLY A 76 8.93 10.95 -22.02
CA GLY A 76 10.08 11.82 -22.18
C GLY A 76 11.14 11.20 -23.08
N LYS A 77 12.08 12.02 -23.56
CA LYS A 77 13.07 11.57 -24.55
C LYS A 77 14.07 10.53 -24.02
N ASN A 78 14.26 10.43 -22.71
CA ASN A 78 15.14 9.45 -22.07
C ASN A 78 14.38 8.18 -21.62
N VAL A 79 13.07 8.09 -21.87
CA VAL A 79 12.23 6.95 -21.47
C VAL A 79 12.31 5.89 -22.55
N GLU A 80 12.94 4.75 -22.22
CA GLU A 80 13.09 3.61 -23.12
C GLU A 80 12.17 2.42 -22.72
N GLU A 81 11.81 2.33 -21.43
CA GLU A 81 11.05 1.20 -20.89
C GLU A 81 9.55 1.25 -21.26
N PHE A 82 9.01 2.44 -21.52
CA PHE A 82 7.57 2.63 -21.71
C PHE A 82 7.25 3.25 -23.07
N LYS A 83 6.04 2.95 -23.59
CA LYS A 83 5.52 3.51 -24.84
C LYS A 83 4.07 3.99 -24.68
N VAL A 84 3.69 4.97 -25.51
CA VAL A 84 2.30 5.46 -25.60
C VAL A 84 1.35 4.30 -25.89
N GLY A 85 0.21 4.26 -25.19
CA GLY A 85 -0.79 3.19 -25.24
C GLY A 85 -0.50 2.02 -24.30
N GLN A 86 0.65 1.97 -23.62
CA GLN A 86 0.98 0.90 -22.69
C GLN A 86 0.22 1.09 -21.36
N ARG A 87 -0.31 -0.01 -20.81
CA ARG A 87 -0.91 -0.05 -19.47
C ARG A 87 0.15 -0.17 -18.41
N VAL A 88 0.16 0.76 -17.46
CA VAL A 88 1.16 0.86 -16.39
C VAL A 88 0.52 1.25 -15.07
N GLY A 89 1.31 1.13 -13.98
CA GLY A 89 0.90 1.55 -12.65
C GLY A 89 1.87 2.49 -11.97
N ILE A 90 1.38 3.21 -10.95
CA ILE A 90 2.14 4.06 -10.05
C ILE A 90 1.69 3.78 -8.62
N GLY A 91 2.64 3.72 -7.69
CA GLY A 91 2.41 3.47 -6.27
C GLY A 91 2.45 4.73 -5.41
N ALA A 92 2.74 4.52 -4.12
CA ALA A 92 2.71 5.58 -3.11
C ALA A 92 3.86 6.60 -3.23
N GLN A 93 4.94 6.24 -3.89
CA GLN A 93 6.10 7.10 -4.14
C GLN A 93 6.21 7.46 -5.62
N ILE A 94 6.48 8.72 -5.91
CA ILE A 94 6.57 9.25 -7.29
C ILE A 94 7.92 9.90 -7.59
N GLY A 95 8.79 10.03 -6.60
CA GLY A 95 10.12 10.60 -6.77
C GLY A 95 11.09 10.24 -5.67
N SER A 96 12.39 10.41 -5.96
CA SER A 96 13.49 10.33 -4.99
C SER A 96 14.68 11.15 -5.50
N CYS A 97 15.74 11.30 -4.69
CA CYS A 97 16.94 12.03 -5.13
C CYS A 97 17.77 11.27 -6.19
N MET A 98 17.54 10.00 -6.44
CA MET A 98 18.20 9.10 -7.40
C MET A 98 19.74 8.96 -7.23
N LYS A 99 20.37 9.70 -6.34
CA LYS A 99 21.85 9.81 -6.21
C LYS A 99 22.42 9.36 -4.87
N CYS A 100 21.62 9.28 -3.80
CA CYS A 100 22.12 8.82 -2.51
C CYS A 100 22.44 7.31 -2.50
N LYS A 101 23.15 6.84 -1.48
CA LYS A 101 23.51 5.43 -1.34
C LYS A 101 22.30 4.49 -1.37
N ARG A 102 21.18 4.92 -0.77
CA ARG A 102 19.95 4.10 -0.75
C ARG A 102 19.36 3.95 -2.13
N CYS A 103 19.19 5.04 -2.88
CA CYS A 103 18.68 4.99 -4.25
C CYS A 103 19.57 4.13 -5.17
N LYS A 104 20.90 4.34 -5.11
CA LYS A 104 21.85 3.56 -5.93
C LYS A 104 21.87 2.06 -5.62
N ASN A 105 21.41 1.67 -4.43
CA ASN A 105 21.35 0.26 -4.01
C ASN A 105 19.94 -0.35 -4.14
N GLY A 106 19.03 0.24 -4.93
CA GLY A 106 17.66 -0.25 -5.11
C GLY A 106 16.80 -0.17 -3.83
N ASN A 107 17.02 0.89 -3.04
CA ASN A 107 16.26 1.21 -1.83
C ASN A 107 15.75 2.65 -1.89
N GLU A 108 15.27 3.07 -3.06
CA GLU A 108 14.73 4.40 -3.31
C GLU A 108 13.52 4.73 -2.44
N ASN A 109 12.79 3.71 -1.99
CA ASN A 109 11.69 3.83 -1.04
C ASN A 109 12.13 4.22 0.38
N TYR A 110 13.44 4.23 0.64
CA TYR A 110 14.06 4.73 1.88
C TYR A 110 14.96 5.94 1.61
N CYS A 111 14.75 6.70 0.54
CA CYS A 111 15.55 7.88 0.21
C CYS A 111 15.47 8.93 1.33
N ASN A 112 16.63 9.36 1.85
CA ASN A 112 16.69 10.38 2.91
C ASN A 112 16.64 11.82 2.36
N ASP A 113 17.03 12.01 1.08
CA ASP A 113 17.39 13.31 0.55
C ASP A 113 16.32 13.90 -0.38
N GLY A 114 15.12 13.29 -0.44
CA GLY A 114 14.07 13.79 -1.31
C GLY A 114 13.14 12.68 -1.82
N MET A 115 12.61 11.88 -0.92
CA MET A 115 11.44 11.03 -1.24
C MET A 115 10.26 11.96 -1.51
N ILE A 116 9.55 11.69 -2.60
CA ILE A 116 8.36 12.45 -2.99
C ILE A 116 7.20 11.46 -3.01
N ASP A 117 6.21 11.71 -2.16
CA ASP A 117 4.98 10.94 -2.14
C ASP A 117 4.08 11.34 -3.33
N THR A 118 3.24 10.43 -3.77
CA THR A 118 2.37 10.60 -4.94
C THR A 118 1.38 11.75 -4.78
N TYR A 119 1.04 12.08 -3.53
CA TYR A 119 0.26 13.28 -3.17
C TYR A 119 0.76 13.89 -1.85
N ASN A 120 0.27 15.08 -1.51
CA ASN A 120 0.60 15.80 -0.27
C ASN A 120 2.12 16.00 -0.05
N SER A 121 2.85 16.21 -1.12
CA SER A 121 4.29 16.44 -1.18
C SER A 121 4.59 17.54 -2.20
N TYR A 122 5.86 17.92 -2.36
CA TYR A 122 6.26 18.89 -3.37
C TYR A 122 7.29 18.30 -4.31
N TYR A 123 7.12 18.56 -5.60
CA TYR A 123 8.15 18.29 -6.60
C TYR A 123 9.29 19.31 -6.51
N PRO A 124 10.48 19.02 -7.09
CA PRO A 124 11.61 19.97 -7.08
C PRO A 124 11.34 21.30 -7.76
N ASP A 125 10.34 21.38 -8.64
CA ASP A 125 9.89 22.62 -9.29
C ASP A 125 8.89 23.43 -8.44
N GLY A 126 8.63 22.99 -7.20
CA GLY A 126 7.73 23.65 -6.26
C GLY A 126 6.24 23.35 -6.47
N VAL A 127 5.90 22.53 -7.46
CA VAL A 127 4.50 22.14 -7.69
C VAL A 127 4.06 21.14 -6.62
N PHE A 128 2.86 21.34 -6.07
CA PHE A 128 2.26 20.43 -5.09
C PHE A 128 1.76 19.15 -5.77
N ALA A 129 2.18 18.01 -5.25
CA ALA A 129 1.85 16.71 -5.81
C ALA A 129 0.38 16.35 -5.52
N GLN A 130 -0.34 16.00 -6.58
CA GLN A 130 -1.74 15.61 -6.58
C GLN A 130 -1.86 14.14 -7.00
N GLY A 131 -2.75 13.40 -6.32
CA GLY A 131 -2.85 11.95 -6.44
C GLY A 131 -3.78 11.45 -7.54
N GLY A 132 -4.11 10.17 -7.44
CA GLY A 132 -4.77 9.38 -8.47
C GLY A 132 -6.29 9.48 -8.51
N TYR A 133 -6.96 10.20 -7.59
CA TYR A 133 -8.39 10.49 -7.77
C TYR A 133 -8.56 11.59 -8.82
N SER A 134 -7.90 11.43 -9.95
CA SER A 134 -7.80 12.42 -11.01
C SER A 134 -7.78 11.81 -12.40
N THR A 135 -7.79 12.68 -13.42
CA THR A 135 -7.81 12.26 -14.83
C THR A 135 -6.46 11.80 -15.34
N ALA A 136 -5.35 12.35 -14.80
CA ALA A 136 -4.00 12.08 -15.29
C ALA A 136 -2.93 12.39 -14.24
N ILE A 137 -1.73 11.83 -14.43
CA ILE A 137 -0.57 12.04 -13.56
C ILE A 137 0.73 11.99 -14.36
N ARG A 138 1.78 12.67 -13.88
CA ARG A 138 3.15 12.63 -14.39
C ARG A 138 4.09 12.05 -13.35
N ALA A 139 4.88 11.07 -13.74
CA ALA A 139 5.85 10.41 -12.86
C ALA A 139 7.20 10.24 -13.57
N HIS A 140 8.29 10.26 -12.81
CA HIS A 140 9.57 9.80 -13.29
C HIS A 140 9.50 8.28 -13.59
N GLN A 141 10.08 7.82 -14.70
CA GLN A 141 10.03 6.41 -15.16
C GLN A 141 10.44 5.37 -14.09
N GLN A 142 11.27 5.75 -13.12
CA GLN A 142 11.64 4.88 -12.00
C GLN A 142 10.46 4.43 -11.14
N PHE A 143 9.41 5.25 -11.06
CA PHE A 143 8.23 5.02 -10.23
C PHE A 143 7.00 4.60 -11.05
N VAL A 144 7.23 4.20 -12.30
CA VAL A 144 6.23 3.62 -13.20
C VAL A 144 6.52 2.13 -13.35
N PHE A 145 5.47 1.30 -13.35
CA PHE A 145 5.57 -0.16 -13.34
C PHE A 145 4.76 -0.77 -14.48
N THR A 146 5.38 -1.69 -15.23
CA THR A 146 4.68 -2.47 -16.25
C THR A 146 3.74 -3.49 -15.61
N ILE A 147 2.47 -3.50 -16.00
CA ILE A 147 1.49 -4.47 -15.50
C ILE A 147 1.46 -5.67 -16.45
N PRO A 148 1.72 -6.91 -15.97
CA PRO A 148 1.54 -8.11 -16.77
C PRO A 148 0.12 -8.23 -17.33
N GLU A 149 -0.03 -8.73 -18.55
CA GLU A 149 -1.35 -8.86 -19.21
C GLU A 149 -2.33 -9.76 -18.42
N ALA A 150 -1.80 -10.75 -17.71
CA ALA A 150 -2.59 -11.67 -16.89
C ALA A 150 -3.25 -11.02 -15.66
N ILE A 151 -2.85 -9.80 -15.28
CA ILE A 151 -3.42 -9.07 -14.14
C ILE A 151 -4.39 -8.02 -14.65
N GLU A 152 -5.65 -8.07 -14.23
CA GLU A 152 -6.65 -7.05 -14.55
C GLU A 152 -6.31 -5.71 -13.90
N SER A 153 -6.73 -4.58 -14.49
CA SER A 153 -6.42 -3.24 -13.97
C SER A 153 -6.92 -3.02 -12.55
N LYS A 154 -8.13 -3.49 -12.23
CA LYS A 154 -8.70 -3.41 -10.89
C LYS A 154 -7.89 -4.19 -9.85
N ASP A 155 -7.36 -5.37 -10.25
CA ASP A 155 -6.56 -6.21 -9.36
C ASP A 155 -5.16 -5.61 -9.15
N ALA A 156 -4.57 -5.02 -10.19
CA ALA A 156 -3.26 -4.37 -10.13
C ALA A 156 -3.26 -3.12 -9.26
N ALA A 157 -4.30 -2.31 -9.30
CA ALA A 157 -4.32 -0.97 -8.67
C ALA A 157 -3.84 -1.01 -7.22
N SER A 158 -4.49 -1.76 -6.36
CA SER A 158 -4.11 -1.82 -4.94
C SER A 158 -2.84 -2.63 -4.65
N MET A 159 -2.27 -3.34 -5.64
CA MET A 159 -0.97 -4.00 -5.51
C MET A 159 0.17 -2.98 -5.36
N PHE A 160 0.07 -1.81 -5.99
CA PHE A 160 1.13 -0.79 -5.98
C PHE A 160 1.35 -0.11 -4.62
N CYS A 161 0.44 -0.27 -3.68
CA CYS A 161 0.63 0.15 -2.29
C CYS A 161 0.45 -1.05 -1.34
N ALA A 162 -0.79 -1.50 -1.13
CA ALA A 162 -1.08 -2.53 -0.13
C ALA A 162 -0.37 -3.87 -0.41
N GLY A 163 -0.34 -4.29 -1.67
CA GLY A 163 0.38 -5.50 -2.08
C GLY A 163 1.88 -5.37 -1.86
N LEU A 164 2.48 -4.29 -2.37
CA LEU A 164 3.92 -4.05 -2.30
C LEU A 164 4.42 -3.89 -0.85
N THR A 165 3.64 -3.19 -0.01
CA THR A 165 3.97 -2.95 1.41
C THR A 165 4.14 -4.25 2.20
N VAL A 166 3.38 -5.28 1.89
CA VAL A 166 3.50 -6.58 2.58
C VAL A 166 4.41 -7.56 1.84
N TYR A 167 4.48 -7.49 0.50
CA TYR A 167 5.33 -8.35 -0.29
C TYR A 167 6.82 -8.06 -0.09
N ALA A 168 7.22 -6.78 -0.13
CA ALA A 168 8.62 -6.40 -0.01
C ALA A 168 9.29 -6.94 1.28
N PRO A 169 8.73 -6.78 2.49
CA PRO A 169 9.33 -7.35 3.67
C PRO A 169 9.32 -8.89 3.69
N LEU A 170 8.31 -9.56 3.12
CA LEU A 170 8.31 -11.03 3.01
C LEU A 170 9.46 -11.49 2.10
N ARG A 171 9.60 -10.89 0.91
CA ARG A 171 10.71 -11.18 -0.04
C ARG A 171 12.07 -10.92 0.58
N ARG A 172 12.28 -9.73 1.15
CA ARG A 172 13.56 -9.29 1.72
C ARG A 172 13.99 -10.10 2.95
N ASN A 173 13.04 -10.73 3.63
CA ASN A 173 13.33 -11.64 4.74
C ASN A 173 13.34 -13.11 4.34
N GLY A 174 13.37 -13.41 3.03
CA GLY A 174 13.63 -14.73 2.51
C GLY A 174 12.51 -15.74 2.70
N VAL A 175 11.25 -15.27 2.71
CA VAL A 175 10.09 -16.16 2.75
C VAL A 175 10.13 -17.15 1.58
N ARG A 176 9.94 -18.44 1.88
CA ARG A 176 10.01 -19.56 0.95
C ARG A 176 9.18 -20.74 1.49
N PRO A 177 9.04 -21.83 0.73
CA PRO A 177 8.37 -23.03 1.23
C PRO A 177 8.95 -23.51 2.57
N GLY A 178 8.05 -23.72 3.55
CA GLY A 178 8.39 -24.10 4.91
C GLY A 178 8.59 -22.93 5.89
N THR A 179 8.65 -21.66 5.44
CA THR A 179 8.66 -20.51 6.35
C THR A 179 7.30 -20.36 7.01
N LYS A 180 7.26 -20.22 8.32
CA LYS A 180 6.04 -19.97 9.11
C LYS A 180 5.81 -18.47 9.25
N VAL A 181 4.77 -17.97 8.58
CA VAL A 181 4.44 -16.54 8.54
C VAL A 181 3.14 -16.25 9.28
N GLY A 182 3.20 -15.49 10.36
CA GLY A 182 2.05 -14.91 11.03
C GLY A 182 1.62 -13.59 10.38
N VAL A 183 0.31 -13.41 10.19
CA VAL A 183 -0.29 -12.16 9.70
C VAL A 183 -1.25 -11.64 10.75
N MET A 184 -0.96 -10.48 11.33
CA MET A 184 -1.82 -9.82 12.32
C MET A 184 -2.72 -8.79 11.66
N GLY A 185 -4.04 -9.01 11.81
CA GLY A 185 -5.06 -8.16 11.22
C GLY A 185 -5.34 -8.53 9.75
N ILE A 186 -6.59 -8.90 9.47
CA ILE A 186 -7.03 -9.24 8.11
C ILE A 186 -7.91 -8.10 7.59
N GLY A 187 -7.24 -7.07 7.13
CA GLY A 187 -7.79 -5.87 6.48
C GLY A 187 -7.23 -5.68 5.08
N GLY A 188 -7.20 -4.45 4.61
CA GLY A 188 -6.68 -4.10 3.27
C GLY A 188 -5.24 -4.51 3.01
N LEU A 189 -4.36 -4.44 4.02
CA LEU A 189 -2.98 -4.94 3.95
C LEU A 189 -2.92 -6.44 4.24
N GLY A 190 -3.59 -6.89 5.31
CA GLY A 190 -3.47 -8.26 5.80
C GLY A 190 -3.98 -9.31 4.82
N HIS A 191 -5.01 -9.01 4.01
CA HIS A 191 -5.45 -9.96 2.99
C HIS A 191 -4.36 -10.19 1.93
N TYR A 192 -3.63 -9.14 1.51
CA TYR A 192 -2.48 -9.29 0.63
C TYR A 192 -1.32 -10.04 1.29
N ALA A 193 -1.08 -9.79 2.59
CA ALA A 193 -0.04 -10.53 3.32
C ALA A 193 -0.31 -12.04 3.32
N VAL A 194 -1.56 -12.46 3.54
CA VAL A 194 -1.96 -13.86 3.44
C VAL A 194 -1.78 -14.38 2.02
N LEU A 195 -2.30 -13.67 1.01
CA LEU A 195 -2.24 -14.09 -0.40
C LEU A 195 -0.78 -14.24 -0.87
N PHE A 196 0.07 -13.25 -0.62
CA PHE A 196 1.47 -13.31 -1.08
C PHE A 196 2.31 -14.31 -0.28
N ALA A 197 2.16 -14.39 1.04
CA ALA A 197 2.88 -15.41 1.82
C ALA A 197 2.50 -16.83 1.37
N ALA A 198 1.21 -17.10 1.12
CA ALA A 198 0.75 -18.38 0.59
C ALA A 198 1.32 -18.64 -0.83
N ALA A 199 1.32 -17.63 -1.72
CA ALA A 199 1.88 -17.73 -3.07
C ALA A 199 3.38 -18.01 -3.07
N MET A 200 4.12 -17.51 -2.06
CA MET A 200 5.56 -17.80 -1.83
C MET A 200 5.79 -19.20 -1.21
N GLY A 201 4.72 -19.94 -0.87
CA GLY A 201 4.79 -21.28 -0.29
C GLY A 201 4.95 -21.33 1.22
N ALA A 202 4.74 -20.20 1.92
CA ALA A 202 4.81 -20.16 3.38
C ALA A 202 3.66 -20.95 4.03
N GLU A 203 3.89 -21.42 5.24
CA GLU A 203 2.84 -21.86 6.15
C GLU A 203 2.26 -20.63 6.87
N VAL A 204 1.03 -20.23 6.49
CA VAL A 204 0.43 -18.95 6.91
C VAL A 204 -0.48 -19.13 8.13
N PHE A 205 -0.23 -18.31 9.15
CA PHE A 205 -1.02 -18.20 10.38
C PHE A 205 -1.72 -16.82 10.38
N ALA A 206 -3.03 -16.80 10.17
CA ALA A 206 -3.82 -15.58 10.11
C ALA A 206 -4.48 -15.28 11.46
N PHE A 207 -4.15 -14.15 12.06
CA PHE A 207 -4.69 -13.69 13.34
C PHE A 207 -5.73 -12.59 13.13
N THR A 208 -6.96 -12.79 13.56
CA THR A 208 -8.05 -11.81 13.44
C THR A 208 -9.00 -11.86 14.62
N HIS A 209 -9.51 -10.69 15.03
CA HIS A 209 -10.59 -10.63 16.02
C HIS A 209 -11.99 -10.80 15.40
N SER A 210 -12.10 -10.70 14.07
CA SER A 210 -13.38 -10.76 13.36
C SER A 210 -13.72 -12.20 12.95
N ALA A 211 -14.73 -12.78 13.57
CA ALA A 211 -15.18 -14.15 13.24
C ALA A 211 -15.56 -14.29 11.74
N SER A 212 -16.15 -13.24 11.14
CA SER A 212 -16.51 -13.24 9.72
C SER A 212 -15.32 -13.29 8.76
N LYS A 213 -14.10 -12.95 9.22
CA LYS A 213 -12.87 -12.97 8.41
C LYS A 213 -12.10 -14.28 8.51
N LEU A 214 -12.48 -15.20 9.42
CA LEU A 214 -11.78 -16.47 9.57
C LEU A 214 -11.89 -17.34 8.31
N GLU A 215 -13.08 -17.47 7.75
CA GLU A 215 -13.28 -18.23 6.52
C GLU A 215 -12.67 -17.55 5.29
N ASP A 216 -12.66 -16.22 5.26
CA ASP A 216 -12.00 -15.47 4.20
C ASP A 216 -10.49 -15.74 4.19
N ALA A 217 -9.84 -15.71 5.35
CA ALA A 217 -8.41 -16.00 5.47
C ALA A 217 -8.05 -17.42 4.98
N LYS A 218 -8.89 -18.41 5.27
CA LYS A 218 -8.72 -19.78 4.72
C LYS A 218 -8.76 -19.79 3.20
N LYS A 219 -9.76 -19.11 2.61
CA LYS A 219 -9.90 -19.02 1.15
C LYS A 219 -8.72 -18.30 0.49
N MET A 220 -8.08 -17.38 1.19
CA MET A 220 -6.87 -16.69 0.76
C MET A 220 -5.59 -17.55 0.86
N GLY A 221 -5.65 -18.72 1.50
CA GLY A 221 -4.55 -19.66 1.63
C GLY A 221 -3.92 -19.75 3.01
N ALA A 222 -4.52 -19.15 4.05
CA ALA A 222 -4.05 -19.36 5.42
C ALA A 222 -4.33 -20.80 5.87
N LYS A 223 -3.27 -21.50 6.32
CA LYS A 223 -3.37 -22.86 6.85
C LYS A 223 -3.94 -22.88 8.27
N HIS A 224 -3.56 -21.88 9.06
CA HIS A 224 -4.01 -21.70 10.44
C HIS A 224 -4.74 -20.37 10.55
N VAL A 225 -5.94 -20.40 11.12
CA VAL A 225 -6.77 -19.20 11.30
C VAL A 225 -7.15 -19.09 12.77
N ILE A 226 -6.70 -18.02 13.40
CA ILE A 226 -6.72 -17.86 14.85
C ILE A 226 -7.57 -16.65 15.22
N SER A 227 -8.59 -16.88 16.06
CA SER A 227 -9.36 -15.81 16.67
C SER A 227 -8.55 -15.19 17.81
N THR A 228 -8.41 -13.86 17.77
CA THR A 228 -7.75 -13.11 18.84
C THR A 228 -8.74 -12.60 19.91
N HIS A 229 -9.94 -13.15 20.01
CA HIS A 229 -10.89 -12.83 21.09
C HIS A 229 -10.43 -13.38 22.45
N ASP A 230 -9.86 -14.59 22.45
CA ASP A 230 -9.28 -15.17 23.64
C ASP A 230 -7.96 -14.45 23.97
N ASP A 231 -7.76 -14.10 25.23
CA ASP A 231 -6.54 -13.45 25.68
C ASP A 231 -5.33 -14.38 25.61
N ASP A 232 -5.56 -15.68 25.66
CA ASP A 232 -4.55 -16.74 25.59
C ASP A 232 -4.28 -17.27 24.17
N PHE A 233 -4.86 -16.66 23.14
CA PHE A 233 -4.78 -17.09 21.73
C PHE A 233 -3.35 -17.39 21.26
N TYR A 234 -2.35 -16.72 21.83
CA TYR A 234 -0.94 -16.83 21.44
C TYR A 234 -0.22 -18.05 22.04
N LYS A 235 -0.71 -18.58 23.18
CA LYS A 235 -0.02 -19.65 23.93
C LYS A 235 0.33 -20.89 23.10
N PRO A 236 -0.56 -21.41 22.21
CA PRO A 236 -0.22 -22.54 21.36
C PRO A 236 0.86 -22.26 20.31
N TYR A 237 1.21 -20.99 20.10
CA TYR A 237 2.11 -20.56 19.04
C TYR A 237 3.40 -19.94 19.57
N VAL A 238 3.69 -20.09 20.87
CA VAL A 238 4.94 -19.58 21.47
C VAL A 238 6.14 -20.27 20.81
N GLY A 239 7.07 -19.46 20.25
CA GLY A 239 8.26 -19.95 19.56
C GLY A 239 8.02 -20.61 18.20
N GLU A 240 6.87 -20.38 17.55
CA GLU A 240 6.49 -21.10 16.33
C GLU A 240 6.77 -20.34 15.02
N LEU A 241 6.81 -19.01 15.05
CA LEU A 241 6.78 -18.20 13.84
C LEU A 241 8.16 -17.66 13.47
N ASP A 242 8.56 -17.80 12.21
CA ASP A 242 9.78 -17.19 11.67
C ASP A 242 9.58 -15.66 11.45
N ILE A 243 8.38 -15.29 10.99
CA ILE A 243 8.01 -13.91 10.70
C ILE A 243 6.60 -13.67 11.22
N LEU A 244 6.40 -12.51 11.86
CA LEU A 244 5.10 -11.99 12.22
C LEU A 244 4.96 -10.59 11.61
N ILE A 245 4.15 -10.47 10.54
CA ILE A 245 3.86 -9.20 9.92
C ILE A 245 2.60 -8.57 10.55
N SER A 246 2.76 -7.37 11.07
CA SER A 246 1.67 -6.61 11.70
C SER A 246 1.12 -5.58 10.71
N THR A 247 -0.16 -5.74 10.38
CA THR A 247 -0.92 -4.81 9.53
C THR A 247 -2.00 -4.05 10.30
N ILE A 248 -2.01 -4.20 11.64
CA ILE A 248 -2.96 -3.51 12.51
C ILE A 248 -2.53 -2.05 12.69
N ASP A 249 -3.49 -1.19 12.74
CA ASP A 249 -3.34 0.25 12.95
C ASP A 249 -3.65 0.68 14.39
N VAL A 250 -4.25 -0.20 15.19
CA VAL A 250 -4.55 0.04 16.61
C VAL A 250 -4.12 -1.16 17.45
N PHE A 251 -3.15 -0.92 18.34
CA PHE A 251 -2.78 -1.90 19.35
C PHE A 251 -3.69 -1.77 20.58
N ARG A 252 -4.16 -2.89 21.08
CA ARG A 252 -4.97 -2.89 22.30
C ARG A 252 -4.07 -2.65 23.52
N PRO A 253 -4.44 -1.72 24.43
CA PRO A 253 -3.64 -1.43 25.63
C PRO A 253 -3.43 -2.63 26.54
N ASP A 254 -4.40 -3.56 26.59
CA ASP A 254 -4.37 -4.79 27.37
C ASP A 254 -3.53 -5.91 26.74
N ARG A 255 -2.96 -5.68 25.53
CA ARG A 255 -2.10 -6.62 24.82
C ARG A 255 -0.74 -6.03 24.53
N PRO A 256 0.21 -6.22 25.45
CA PRO A 256 1.56 -5.69 25.28
C PRO A 256 2.26 -6.37 24.10
N LEU A 257 3.21 -5.66 23.49
CA LEU A 257 3.95 -6.16 22.32
C LEU A 257 4.66 -7.49 22.58
N LYS A 258 5.09 -7.74 23.84
CA LYS A 258 5.69 -9.01 24.25
C LYS A 258 4.81 -10.25 23.95
N THR A 259 3.50 -10.11 23.98
CA THR A 259 2.57 -11.20 23.62
C THR A 259 2.79 -11.66 22.19
N TYR A 260 3.00 -10.71 21.29
CA TYR A 260 3.25 -11.00 19.87
C TYR A 260 4.68 -11.47 19.64
N LEU A 261 5.66 -10.87 20.32
CA LEU A 261 7.07 -11.29 20.24
C LEU A 261 7.29 -12.70 20.75
N SER A 262 6.51 -13.14 21.75
CA SER A 262 6.64 -14.50 22.30
C SER A 262 6.27 -15.62 21.29
N MET A 263 5.50 -15.30 20.25
CA MET A 263 5.16 -16.27 19.20
C MET A 263 6.31 -16.50 18.20
N LEU A 264 7.33 -15.63 18.21
CA LEU A 264 8.46 -15.75 17.31
C LEU A 264 9.46 -16.80 17.80
N GLU A 265 10.00 -17.57 16.85
CA GLU A 265 11.18 -18.40 17.05
C GLU A 265 12.40 -17.53 17.34
N VAL A 266 13.49 -18.14 17.84
CA VAL A 266 14.77 -17.43 18.01
C VAL A 266 15.22 -16.85 16.66
N HIS A 267 15.56 -15.56 16.65
CA HIS A 267 15.84 -14.74 15.46
C HIS A 267 14.62 -14.51 14.53
N GLY A 268 13.42 -14.88 14.99
CA GLY A 268 12.19 -14.52 14.32
C GLY A 268 11.99 -13.00 14.28
N LYS A 269 11.21 -12.53 13.32
CA LYS A 269 11.08 -11.10 13.01
C LYS A 269 9.65 -10.62 13.14
N PHE A 270 9.44 -9.64 14.02
CA PHE A 270 8.22 -8.83 14.02
C PHE A 270 8.40 -7.66 13.08
N ILE A 271 7.58 -7.54 12.06
CA ILE A 271 7.65 -6.49 11.05
C ILE A 271 6.35 -5.70 11.07
N ASN A 272 6.41 -4.44 11.51
CA ASN A 272 5.25 -3.56 11.50
C ASN A 272 5.15 -2.82 10.16
N VAL A 273 3.98 -2.88 9.54
CA VAL A 273 3.62 -2.12 8.33
C VAL A 273 2.29 -1.36 8.50
N GLY A 274 1.61 -1.55 9.63
CA GLY A 274 0.45 -0.75 10.01
C GLY A 274 0.89 0.63 10.50
N LEU A 275 0.18 1.67 10.07
CA LEU A 275 0.45 3.06 10.46
C LEU A 275 -0.82 3.64 11.11
N PRO A 276 -0.86 3.70 12.44
CA PRO A 276 -1.98 4.28 13.19
C PRO A 276 -2.05 5.80 13.04
N ASP A 277 -3.16 6.38 13.48
CA ASP A 277 -3.23 7.83 13.71
C ASP A 277 -2.13 8.28 14.69
N SER A 278 -1.64 9.50 14.53
CA SER A 278 -0.47 10.02 15.25
C SER A 278 -0.62 10.04 16.79
N ASN A 279 -1.85 10.00 17.29
CA ASN A 279 -2.17 9.92 18.72
C ASN A 279 -2.21 8.46 19.26
N ASN A 280 -1.88 7.46 18.46
CA ASN A 280 -1.94 6.06 18.81
C ASN A 280 -0.58 5.37 18.60
N PRO A 281 0.38 5.59 19.53
CA PRO A 281 1.74 5.05 19.39
C PRO A 281 1.76 3.52 19.50
N LEU A 282 2.87 2.92 19.08
CA LEU A 282 3.15 1.52 19.37
C LEU A 282 3.17 1.30 20.89
N PRO A 283 2.75 0.10 21.39
CA PRO A 283 2.83 -0.20 22.81
C PRO A 283 4.25 -0.08 23.36
N GLU A 284 4.36 0.37 24.62
CA GLU A 284 5.62 0.35 25.35
C GLU A 284 6.18 -1.08 25.44
N MET A 285 7.51 -1.17 25.43
CA MET A 285 8.23 -2.44 25.49
C MET A 285 9.40 -2.33 26.49
N HIS A 286 9.55 -3.36 27.31
CA HIS A 286 10.71 -3.52 28.16
C HIS A 286 11.87 -4.19 27.40
N ALA A 287 13.12 -3.80 27.71
CA ALA A 287 14.30 -4.44 27.14
C ALA A 287 14.33 -5.96 27.38
N PHE A 288 13.78 -6.43 28.51
CA PHE A 288 13.65 -7.85 28.83
C PHE A 288 12.73 -8.62 27.84
N ASP A 289 11.81 -7.93 27.16
CA ASP A 289 10.92 -8.58 26.18
C ASP A 289 11.67 -9.05 24.91
N LEU A 290 12.89 -8.54 24.70
CA LEU A 290 13.78 -8.94 23.59
C LEU A 290 14.73 -10.09 23.93
N LEU A 291 14.77 -10.56 25.19
CA LEU A 291 15.67 -11.67 25.59
C LEU A 291 15.32 -13.00 24.90
N GLY A 292 14.12 -13.13 24.34
CA GLY A 292 13.73 -14.27 23.50
C GLY A 292 14.46 -14.32 22.13
N GLY A 293 15.29 -13.32 21.80
CA GLY A 293 16.07 -13.26 20.57
C GLY A 293 15.30 -12.81 19.33
N ALA A 294 14.10 -12.26 19.50
CA ALA A 294 13.30 -11.72 18.41
C ALA A 294 13.85 -10.38 17.88
N PHE A 295 13.66 -10.12 16.59
CA PHE A 295 13.93 -8.82 15.97
C PHE A 295 12.63 -8.04 15.78
N LEU A 296 12.68 -6.75 16.14
CA LEU A 296 11.59 -5.80 15.89
C LEU A 296 12.03 -4.81 14.80
N GLY A 297 11.19 -4.65 13.79
CA GLY A 297 11.47 -3.72 12.70
C GLY A 297 10.21 -3.26 11.99
N GLY A 298 10.41 -2.41 10.99
CA GLY A 298 9.37 -1.92 10.11
C GLY A 298 9.77 -2.04 8.64
N SER A 299 8.80 -1.82 7.75
CA SER A 299 9.02 -1.74 6.31
C SER A 299 8.15 -0.64 5.72
N HIS A 300 8.63 0.00 4.66
CA HIS A 300 7.94 1.06 3.95
C HIS A 300 7.85 0.73 2.47
N ILE A 301 6.64 0.51 1.97
CA ILE A 301 6.39 0.11 0.57
C ILE A 301 7.42 -0.92 0.05
N GLY A 302 7.98 -0.70 -1.14
CA GLY A 302 9.06 -1.48 -1.73
C GLY A 302 9.72 -0.69 -2.86
N SER A 303 10.86 -1.17 -3.33
CA SER A 303 11.57 -0.62 -4.48
C SER A 303 10.92 -1.02 -5.81
N LYS A 304 11.40 -0.44 -6.92
CA LYS A 304 10.99 -0.87 -8.28
C LYS A 304 11.23 -2.36 -8.50
N ASP A 305 12.35 -2.88 -8.03
CA ASP A 305 12.67 -4.31 -8.13
C ASP A 305 11.71 -5.19 -7.32
N ASP A 306 11.35 -4.76 -6.10
CA ASP A 306 10.34 -5.48 -5.31
C ASP A 306 8.97 -5.47 -5.99
N CYS A 307 8.57 -4.33 -6.60
CA CYS A 307 7.29 -4.21 -7.30
C CYS A 307 7.23 -5.11 -8.53
N ASN A 308 8.27 -5.10 -9.35
CA ASN A 308 8.35 -5.96 -10.54
C ASN A 308 8.31 -7.44 -10.16
N ALA A 309 9.04 -7.85 -9.12
CA ALA A 309 9.01 -9.23 -8.63
C ALA A 309 7.65 -9.62 -8.05
N MET A 310 6.96 -8.70 -7.36
CA MET A 310 5.60 -8.90 -6.86
C MET A 310 4.61 -9.14 -7.99
N LEU A 311 4.63 -8.28 -9.01
CA LEU A 311 3.73 -8.39 -10.16
C LEU A 311 3.97 -9.67 -10.96
N GLN A 312 5.24 -10.07 -11.12
CA GLN A 312 5.59 -11.33 -11.74
C GLN A 312 5.02 -12.52 -10.96
N LEU A 313 5.26 -12.58 -9.64
CA LEU A 313 4.71 -13.63 -8.78
C LEU A 313 3.18 -13.65 -8.85
N ALA A 314 2.54 -12.47 -8.80
CA ALA A 314 1.09 -12.35 -8.87
C ALA A 314 0.53 -12.93 -10.17
N ALA A 315 1.17 -12.65 -11.31
CA ALA A 315 0.79 -13.21 -12.60
C ALA A 315 1.01 -14.73 -12.65
N GLU A 316 2.17 -15.22 -12.22
CA GLU A 316 2.53 -16.65 -12.24
C GLU A 316 1.65 -17.51 -11.33
N LYS A 317 1.28 -16.99 -10.15
CA LYS A 317 0.51 -17.70 -9.13
C LYS A 317 -0.97 -17.36 -9.14
N ASN A 318 -1.40 -16.50 -10.08
CA ASN A 318 -2.77 -16.01 -10.17
C ASN A 318 -3.28 -15.43 -8.83
N VAL A 319 -2.44 -14.58 -8.21
CA VAL A 319 -2.81 -13.89 -6.96
C VAL A 319 -3.90 -12.88 -7.27
N LYS A 320 -5.10 -13.12 -6.77
CA LYS A 320 -6.25 -12.24 -6.98
C LYS A 320 -6.68 -11.61 -5.65
N PRO A 321 -6.59 -10.28 -5.52
CA PRO A 321 -7.16 -9.58 -4.38
C PRO A 321 -8.69 -9.58 -4.44
N TRP A 322 -9.32 -9.34 -3.30
CA TRP A 322 -10.76 -9.15 -3.25
C TRP A 322 -11.06 -7.66 -3.37
N VAL A 323 -11.56 -7.29 -4.55
CA VAL A 323 -11.76 -5.89 -4.96
C VAL A 323 -13.23 -5.65 -5.29
N GLU A 324 -13.73 -4.50 -4.87
CA GLU A 324 -15.01 -3.94 -5.28
C GLU A 324 -14.75 -2.63 -6.06
N GLU A 325 -15.29 -2.54 -7.28
CA GLU A 325 -15.14 -1.36 -8.12
C GLU A 325 -16.28 -0.37 -7.87
N LEU A 326 -15.92 0.92 -7.81
CA LEU A 326 -16.86 2.04 -7.71
C LEU A 326 -16.43 3.13 -8.71
N PRO A 327 -17.38 3.88 -9.33
CA PRO A 327 -17.00 5.08 -10.06
C PRO A 327 -16.33 6.09 -9.13
N MET A 328 -15.37 6.86 -9.63
CA MET A 328 -14.59 7.82 -8.83
C MET A 328 -15.48 8.92 -8.21
N SER A 329 -16.62 9.22 -8.81
CA SER A 329 -17.66 10.08 -8.23
C SER A 329 -18.22 9.57 -6.89
N ARG A 330 -18.03 8.29 -6.56
CA ARG A 330 -18.37 7.68 -5.25
C ARG A 330 -17.18 7.59 -4.29
N ALA A 331 -16.11 8.37 -4.51
CA ALA A 331 -14.93 8.36 -3.65
C ALA A 331 -15.27 8.66 -2.18
N LYS A 332 -16.20 9.58 -1.91
CA LYS A 332 -16.73 9.85 -0.56
C LYS A 332 -17.19 8.57 0.15
N GLU A 333 -18.06 7.81 -0.49
CA GLU A 333 -18.59 6.56 0.06
C GLU A 333 -17.46 5.55 0.33
N ALA A 334 -16.52 5.44 -0.63
CA ALA A 334 -15.40 4.52 -0.51
C ALA A 334 -14.52 4.86 0.70
N VAL A 335 -14.10 6.12 0.90
CA VAL A 335 -13.27 6.52 2.03
C VAL A 335 -13.99 6.38 3.38
N GLU A 336 -15.29 6.69 3.44
CA GLU A 336 -16.11 6.50 4.63
C GLU A 336 -16.24 5.02 5.01
N ASN A 337 -16.47 4.14 4.04
CA ASN A 337 -16.57 2.70 4.27
C ASN A 337 -15.23 2.07 4.65
N VAL A 338 -14.10 2.55 4.10
CA VAL A 338 -12.76 2.12 4.52
C VAL A 338 -12.52 2.53 5.98
N LYS A 339 -12.82 3.77 6.36
CA LYS A 339 -12.70 4.25 7.75
C LYS A 339 -13.57 3.43 8.72
N ALA A 340 -14.76 3.05 8.29
CA ALA A 340 -15.69 2.23 9.08
C ALA A 340 -15.35 0.72 9.08
N GLY A 341 -14.30 0.28 8.37
CA GLY A 341 -13.90 -1.13 8.30
C GLY A 341 -14.90 -2.05 7.58
N LYS A 342 -15.77 -1.51 6.72
CA LYS A 342 -16.85 -2.24 6.05
C LYS A 342 -16.42 -2.93 4.77
N VAL A 343 -15.28 -2.53 4.18
CA VAL A 343 -14.82 -3.08 2.89
C VAL A 343 -14.27 -4.51 3.01
N ARG A 344 -14.47 -5.33 1.98
CA ARG A 344 -13.98 -6.73 1.86
C ARG A 344 -13.31 -6.97 0.51
N TYR A 345 -12.01 -6.59 0.29
CA TYR A 345 -11.07 -5.95 1.25
C TYR A 345 -10.55 -4.64 0.71
N ARG A 346 -10.75 -4.36 -0.61
CA ARG A 346 -10.26 -3.16 -1.29
C ARG A 346 -11.36 -2.55 -2.14
N TYR A 347 -11.47 -1.22 -2.10
CA TYR A 347 -12.14 -0.47 -3.15
C TYR A 347 -11.14 -0.05 -4.22
N VAL A 348 -11.60 -0.06 -5.47
CA VAL A 348 -10.90 0.53 -6.61
C VAL A 348 -11.87 1.45 -7.34
N LEU A 349 -11.46 2.71 -7.48
CA LEU A 349 -12.23 3.73 -8.17
C LEU A 349 -11.92 3.69 -9.66
N THR A 350 -12.97 3.62 -10.49
CA THR A 350 -12.86 3.81 -11.94
C THR A 350 -13.05 5.27 -12.28
N GLN A 351 -12.12 5.84 -13.07
CA GLN A 351 -12.15 7.25 -13.46
C GLN A 351 -13.38 7.57 -14.33
N ASP A 352 -14.19 8.54 -13.92
CA ASP A 352 -15.45 8.97 -14.57
C ASP A 352 -15.55 10.50 -14.78
N ILE A 353 -14.45 11.25 -14.58
CA ILE A 353 -14.40 12.71 -14.73
C ILE A 353 -14.32 13.11 -16.22
N ALA A 354 -13.56 12.34 -17.00
CA ALA A 354 -13.35 12.61 -18.41
C ALA A 354 -13.14 11.29 -19.18
N PRO A 355 -13.47 11.25 -20.49
CA PRO A 355 -13.15 10.10 -21.32
C PRO A 355 -11.66 9.78 -21.28
N VAL A 356 -11.31 8.50 -21.12
CA VAL A 356 -9.92 8.04 -21.19
C VAL A 356 -9.51 7.97 -22.65
N ALA A 357 -8.47 8.70 -23.03
CA ALA A 357 -7.96 8.67 -24.40
C ALA A 357 -7.45 7.26 -24.73
N GLY A 358 -8.04 6.61 -25.72
CA GLY A 358 -7.63 5.29 -26.19
C GLY A 358 -8.27 4.09 -25.47
N ALA A 359 -9.34 4.32 -24.68
CA ALA A 359 -10.16 3.25 -24.11
C ALA A 359 -11.14 2.69 -25.16
#